data_18d45eea69193256c3e2effb80f01b30
#
_entry.id   18d45eea69193256c3e2effb80f01b30
#
_cell.length_a   1.000
_cell.length_b   1.000
_cell.length_c   1.000
_cell.angle_alpha   90.00
_cell.angle_beta   90.00
_cell.angle_gamma   90.00
#
_symmetry.space_group_name_H-M   'P 1'
#
loop_
_entity.id
_entity.type
_entity.pdbx_description
1 polymer ?
#
loop_
_entity_poly.entity_id
_entity_poly.type
_entity_poly.pdbx_seq_one_letter_code
_entity_poly.pdbx_strand_id
1 'polypeptide(L)'
;TPSETNENVLISNSDDLVDADLLIVDESSMIDLNIANVLLKRINHNRTAILFVGDIDQLPPVGSGAFFRDLIYSNLVNVCKLEKLHRTSNDSNIAINAYNVNHDKKMDFNETKDFEFIELYNNDEISDKICEIYDGLILDGVSPLDIQILSPVREKALSCADLNAKIRPIANLNYTPDTKLK
;
A
#
# COMPACT_ATOMS: atom_id res chain seq x y z
N THR A 1 -15.95 23.08 14.97
CA THR A 1 -16.67 21.81 15.06
C THR A 1 -15.84 20.78 14.34
N PRO A 2 -15.37 19.73 15.01
CA PRO A 2 -14.63 18.64 14.33
C PRO A 2 -15.61 17.97 13.38
N SER A 3 -15.21 17.80 12.14
CA SER A 3 -15.89 17.04 11.11
C SER A 3 -16.09 15.61 11.63
N GLU A 4 -17.35 15.19 11.73
CA GLU A 4 -17.72 13.80 11.94
C GLU A 4 -17.07 12.98 10.83
N THR A 5 -16.05 12.25 11.19
CA THR A 5 -15.32 11.34 10.32
C THR A 5 -16.26 10.22 9.89
N ASN A 6 -16.14 9.84 8.63
CA ASN A 6 -16.86 8.76 7.92
C ASN A 6 -16.73 7.35 8.56
N GLU A 7 -16.68 7.23 9.87
CA GLU A 7 -16.77 5.93 10.57
C GLU A 7 -18.13 5.23 10.38
N ASN A 8 -19.16 5.98 9.93
CA ASN A 8 -20.51 5.44 9.76
C ASN A 8 -20.78 4.76 8.42
N VAL A 9 -19.86 4.76 7.47
CA VAL A 9 -20.10 4.14 6.15
C VAL A 9 -19.91 2.62 6.16
N LEU A 10 -19.20 2.08 7.14
CA LEU A 10 -19.01 0.62 7.28
C LEU A 10 -20.06 -0.07 8.15
N ILE A 11 -20.91 0.70 8.84
CA ILE A 11 -22.02 0.19 9.62
C ILE A 11 -23.29 0.39 8.79
N SER A 12 -23.47 -0.38 7.72
CA SER A 12 -24.82 -0.59 7.23
C SER A 12 -25.60 -1.26 8.38
N ASN A 13 -26.75 -0.69 8.75
CA ASN A 13 -27.61 -1.16 9.82
C ASN A 13 -28.29 -2.53 9.52
N SER A 14 -27.71 -3.36 8.68
CA SER A 14 -28.16 -4.72 8.47
C SER A 14 -27.43 -5.63 9.45
N ASP A 15 -28.14 -6.21 10.37
CA ASP A 15 -27.67 -7.33 11.23
C ASP A 15 -27.43 -8.61 10.40
N ASP A 16 -27.37 -8.49 9.08
CA ASP A 16 -27.23 -9.61 8.18
C ASP A 16 -25.82 -10.21 8.28
N LEU A 17 -25.80 -11.48 8.60
CA LEU A 17 -24.57 -12.26 8.60
C LEU A 17 -24.09 -12.49 7.15
N VAL A 18 -22.77 -12.58 6.98
CA VAL A 18 -22.19 -12.98 5.71
C VAL A 18 -22.65 -14.40 5.38
N ASP A 19 -23.40 -14.56 4.29
CA ASP A 19 -23.88 -15.85 3.81
C ASP A 19 -22.87 -16.46 2.82
N ALA A 20 -21.87 -17.14 3.37
CA ALA A 20 -20.84 -17.80 2.59
C ALA A 20 -20.35 -19.05 3.32
N ASP A 21 -19.94 -20.07 2.59
CA ASP A 21 -19.27 -21.23 3.16
C ASP A 21 -17.79 -20.98 3.42
N LEU A 22 -17.15 -20.13 2.60
CA LEU A 22 -15.78 -19.69 2.75
C LEU A 22 -15.69 -18.18 2.51
N LEU A 23 -15.07 -17.47 3.44
CA LEU A 23 -14.70 -16.07 3.31
C LEU A 23 -13.18 -15.96 3.17
N ILE A 24 -12.71 -15.39 2.06
CA ILE A 24 -11.28 -15.08 1.86
C ILE A 24 -11.09 -13.60 2.11
N VAL A 25 -10.19 -13.28 3.03
CA VAL A 25 -9.81 -11.90 3.37
C VAL A 25 -8.39 -11.68 2.94
N ASP A 26 -8.22 -10.98 1.83
CA ASP A 26 -6.90 -10.64 1.29
C ASP A 26 -6.36 -9.36 1.94
N GLU A 27 -5.03 -9.13 1.85
CA GLU A 27 -4.33 -8.00 2.48
C GLU A 27 -4.65 -7.86 3.98
N SER A 28 -4.73 -8.98 4.68
CA SER A 28 -5.15 -9.05 6.09
C SER A 28 -4.16 -8.37 7.04
N SER A 29 -2.93 -8.11 6.61
CA SER A 29 -1.93 -7.31 7.33
C SER A 29 -2.42 -5.87 7.62
N MET A 30 -3.36 -5.35 6.84
CA MET A 30 -3.94 -4.00 7.00
C MET A 30 -5.14 -3.95 7.97
N ILE A 31 -5.57 -5.09 8.52
CA ILE A 31 -6.73 -5.18 9.40
C ILE A 31 -6.35 -4.80 10.83
N ASP A 32 -6.96 -3.73 11.35
CA ASP A 32 -6.89 -3.37 12.76
C ASP A 32 -7.93 -4.14 13.61
N LEU A 33 -7.87 -3.98 14.92
CA LEU A 33 -8.79 -4.67 15.84
C LEU A 33 -10.26 -4.24 15.66
N ASN A 34 -10.53 -3.01 15.23
CA ASN A 34 -11.90 -2.55 15.03
C ASN A 34 -12.51 -3.22 13.80
N ILE A 35 -11.78 -3.23 12.69
CA ILE A 35 -12.19 -3.92 11.46
C ILE A 35 -12.37 -5.41 11.71
N ALA A 36 -11.41 -6.05 12.40
CA ALA A 36 -11.50 -7.46 12.77
C ALA A 36 -12.75 -7.77 13.62
N ASN A 37 -13.03 -6.94 14.62
CA ASN A 37 -14.21 -7.10 15.46
C ASN A 37 -15.53 -6.98 14.69
N VAL A 38 -15.63 -6.00 13.78
CA VAL A 38 -16.81 -5.84 12.91
C VAL A 38 -16.97 -7.03 11.98
N LEU A 39 -15.88 -7.48 11.36
CA LEU A 39 -15.89 -8.64 10.46
C LEU A 39 -16.34 -9.91 11.19
N LEU A 40 -15.70 -10.23 12.31
CA LEU A 40 -15.98 -11.46 13.05
C LEU A 40 -17.39 -11.49 13.63
N LYS A 41 -17.98 -10.37 14.02
CA LYS A 41 -19.37 -10.30 14.48
C LYS A 41 -20.40 -10.59 13.38
N ARG A 42 -20.03 -10.43 12.12
CA ARG A 42 -20.93 -10.63 10.97
C ARG A 42 -20.78 -11.98 10.28
N ILE A 43 -19.99 -12.86 10.84
CA ILE A 43 -19.75 -14.20 10.27
C ILE A 43 -20.58 -15.23 11.01
N ASN A 44 -21.20 -16.12 10.27
CA ASN A 44 -21.82 -17.30 10.85
C ASN A 44 -20.75 -18.33 11.20
N HIS A 45 -20.28 -18.31 12.45
CA HIS A 45 -19.21 -19.18 12.95
C HIS A 45 -19.48 -20.70 12.84
N ASN A 46 -20.73 -21.09 12.67
CA ASN A 46 -21.09 -22.51 12.51
C ASN A 46 -21.05 -22.97 11.06
N ARG A 47 -20.97 -22.05 10.11
CA ARG A 47 -21.03 -22.34 8.68
C ARG A 47 -19.84 -21.83 7.89
N THR A 48 -19.38 -20.61 8.17
CA THR A 48 -18.42 -19.93 7.35
C THR A 48 -16.99 -20.23 7.81
N ALA A 49 -16.20 -20.87 6.96
CA ALA A 49 -14.76 -20.93 7.13
C ALA A 49 -14.13 -19.60 6.73
N ILE A 50 -13.04 -19.19 7.39
CA ILE A 50 -12.33 -17.95 7.06
C ILE A 50 -10.89 -18.28 6.68
N LEU A 51 -10.43 -17.71 5.57
CA LEU A 51 -9.04 -17.72 5.15
C LEU A 51 -8.50 -16.29 5.13
N PHE A 52 -7.60 -15.98 6.05
CA PHE A 52 -6.86 -14.72 6.04
C PHE A 52 -5.59 -14.88 5.22
N VAL A 53 -5.39 -13.98 4.26
CA VAL A 53 -4.19 -13.92 3.39
C VAL A 53 -3.54 -12.57 3.58
N GLY A 54 -2.23 -12.53 3.77
CA GLY A 54 -1.51 -11.28 4.00
C GLY A 54 -0.03 -11.49 4.22
N ASP A 55 0.68 -10.39 4.46
CA ASP A 55 2.11 -10.38 4.67
C ASP A 55 2.44 -9.62 5.95
N ILE A 56 2.95 -10.32 6.97
CA ILE A 56 3.30 -9.72 8.27
C ILE A 56 4.51 -8.78 8.20
N ASP A 57 5.25 -8.84 7.11
CA ASP A 57 6.44 -8.03 6.87
C ASP A 57 6.11 -6.69 6.18
N GLN A 58 4.85 -6.52 5.74
CA GLN A 58 4.33 -5.24 5.26
C GLN A 58 3.98 -4.29 6.40
N LEU A 59 3.66 -3.03 6.03
CA LEU A 59 3.30 -2.01 7.01
C LEU A 59 2.12 -2.45 7.89
N PRO A 60 2.19 -2.18 9.19
CA PRO A 60 1.10 -2.50 10.10
C PRO A 60 -0.13 -1.63 9.81
N PRO A 61 -1.32 -2.01 10.33
CA PRO A 61 -2.52 -1.20 10.24
C PRO A 61 -2.31 0.20 10.79
N VAL A 62 -3.01 1.20 10.20
CA VAL A 62 -3.01 2.58 10.72
C VAL A 62 -3.83 2.66 12.02
N GLY A 63 -4.86 1.83 12.17
CA GLY A 63 -5.68 1.71 13.36
C GLY A 63 -5.00 0.91 14.47
N SER A 64 -5.68 0.77 15.62
CA SER A 64 -5.13 0.11 16.80
C SER A 64 -5.04 -1.41 16.63
N GLY A 65 -3.87 -1.97 16.95
CA GLY A 65 -3.61 -3.40 16.96
C GLY A 65 -3.21 -3.97 15.60
N ALA A 66 -2.63 -5.16 15.62
CA ALA A 66 -2.15 -5.87 14.42
C ALA A 66 -2.78 -7.28 14.40
N PHE A 67 -4.09 -7.33 14.17
CA PHE A 67 -4.92 -8.53 14.27
C PHE A 67 -4.31 -9.73 13.55
N PHE A 68 -3.91 -9.59 12.30
CA PHE A 68 -3.39 -10.68 11.49
C PHE A 68 -2.10 -11.26 12.06
N ARG A 69 -1.16 -10.40 12.44
CA ARG A 69 0.11 -10.79 13.06
C ARG A 69 -0.12 -11.49 14.41
N ASP A 70 -0.99 -10.91 15.25
CA ASP A 70 -1.29 -11.45 16.57
C ASP A 70 -2.01 -12.80 16.47
N LEU A 71 -2.88 -12.97 15.46
CA LEU A 71 -3.54 -14.24 15.17
C LEU A 71 -2.53 -15.34 14.80
N ILE A 72 -1.54 -15.03 13.96
CA ILE A 72 -0.47 -15.98 13.59
C ILE A 72 0.35 -16.37 14.81
N TYR A 73 0.78 -15.40 15.63
CA TYR A 73 1.63 -15.66 16.80
C TYR A 73 0.87 -16.32 17.96
N SER A 74 -0.46 -16.29 17.96
CA SER A 74 -1.28 -16.96 18.98
C SER A 74 -1.14 -18.49 18.95
N ASN A 75 -0.74 -19.09 17.83
CA ASN A 75 -0.74 -20.53 17.57
C ASN A 75 -2.12 -21.19 17.74
N LEU A 76 -3.20 -20.43 17.65
CA LEU A 76 -4.57 -20.93 17.77
C LEU A 76 -5.18 -21.31 16.41
N VAL A 77 -4.53 -20.95 15.31
CA VAL A 77 -4.99 -21.20 13.94
C VAL A 77 -3.93 -21.94 13.12
N ASN A 78 -4.37 -22.63 12.08
CA ASN A 78 -3.44 -23.23 11.13
C ASN A 78 -2.82 -22.12 10.26
N VAL A 79 -1.50 -22.12 10.16
CA VAL A 79 -0.72 -21.16 9.38
C VAL A 79 0.04 -21.89 8.27
N CYS A 80 -0.12 -21.39 7.04
CA CYS A 80 0.71 -21.77 5.91
C CYS A 80 1.59 -20.60 5.51
N LYS A 81 2.91 -20.74 5.62
CA LYS A 81 3.87 -19.69 5.28
C LYS A 81 4.49 -19.98 3.92
N LEU A 82 4.42 -18.99 3.02
CA LEU A 82 5.09 -19.02 1.73
C LEU A 82 6.49 -18.39 1.88
N GLU A 83 7.53 -19.20 1.62
CA GLU A 83 8.92 -18.75 1.85
C GLU A 83 9.67 -18.39 0.56
N LYS A 84 9.15 -18.78 -0.62
CA LYS A 84 9.81 -18.50 -1.90
C LYS A 84 9.36 -17.18 -2.50
N LEU A 85 10.31 -16.26 -2.67
CA LEU A 85 10.14 -15.06 -3.47
C LEU A 85 10.20 -15.43 -4.97
N HIS A 86 9.07 -15.27 -5.68
CA HIS A 86 8.99 -15.52 -7.12
C HIS A 86 8.92 -14.26 -7.96
N ARG A 87 8.70 -13.08 -7.35
CA ARG A 87 8.49 -11.80 -8.06
C ARG A 87 9.77 -11.06 -8.41
N THR A 88 10.87 -11.35 -7.71
CA THR A 88 12.15 -10.68 -7.92
C THR A 88 13.26 -11.69 -8.17
N SER A 89 14.24 -11.34 -9.01
CA SER A 89 15.45 -12.15 -9.15
C SER A 89 16.21 -12.14 -7.81
N ASN A 90 16.94 -13.22 -7.53
CA ASN A 90 17.76 -13.32 -6.31
C ASN A 90 18.84 -12.23 -6.22
N ASP A 91 19.12 -11.52 -7.31
CA ASP A 91 20.11 -10.45 -7.41
C ASP A 91 19.47 -9.04 -7.43
N SER A 92 18.17 -8.91 -7.12
CA SER A 92 17.47 -7.63 -7.08
C SER A 92 17.87 -6.82 -5.84
N ASN A 93 18.38 -5.62 -6.03
CA ASN A 93 18.68 -4.71 -4.91
C ASN A 93 17.42 -4.24 -4.18
N ILE A 94 16.30 -4.17 -4.86
CA ILE A 94 14.99 -3.92 -4.22
C ILE A 94 14.69 -5.01 -3.20
N ALA A 95 14.84 -6.29 -3.58
CA ALA A 95 14.59 -7.43 -2.68
C ALA A 95 15.59 -7.47 -1.52
N ILE A 96 16.87 -7.22 -1.79
CA ILE A 96 17.93 -7.16 -0.78
C ILE A 96 17.64 -6.04 0.23
N ASN A 97 17.30 -4.85 -0.24
CA ASN A 97 16.97 -3.73 0.63
C ASN A 97 15.69 -3.93 1.42
N ALA A 98 14.64 -4.51 0.82
CA ALA A 98 13.43 -4.87 1.53
C ALA A 98 13.74 -5.87 2.67
N TYR A 99 14.53 -6.91 2.40
CA TYR A 99 14.99 -7.85 3.42
C TYR A 99 15.81 -7.14 4.52
N ASN A 100 16.73 -6.26 4.14
CA ASN A 100 17.58 -5.55 5.09
C ASN A 100 16.74 -4.65 6.04
N VAL A 101 15.79 -3.89 5.51
CA VAL A 101 14.89 -3.04 6.31
C VAL A 101 14.08 -3.88 7.28
N ASN A 102 13.53 -5.01 6.83
CA ASN A 102 12.71 -5.88 7.65
C ASN A 102 13.48 -6.59 8.79
N HIS A 103 14.80 -6.68 8.67
CA HIS A 103 15.69 -7.32 9.64
C HIS A 103 16.58 -6.31 10.40
N ASP A 104 16.21 -5.03 10.43
CA ASP A 104 16.97 -3.95 11.07
C ASP A 104 18.43 -3.85 10.59
N LYS A 105 18.68 -4.25 9.34
CA LYS A 105 19.98 -4.14 8.70
C LYS A 105 20.10 -2.84 7.92
N LYS A 106 21.34 -2.42 7.65
CA LYS A 106 21.60 -1.25 6.81
C LYS A 106 21.17 -1.52 5.37
N MET A 107 20.52 -0.53 4.75
CA MET A 107 20.25 -0.54 3.32
C MET A 107 21.54 -0.37 2.53
N ASP A 108 21.59 -0.98 1.37
CA ASP A 108 22.60 -0.72 0.34
C ASP A 108 22.04 0.35 -0.61
N PHE A 109 22.68 1.53 -0.60
CA PHE A 109 22.31 2.68 -1.43
C PHE A 109 23.05 2.75 -2.75
N ASN A 110 23.86 1.72 -3.08
CA ASN A 110 24.53 1.68 -4.37
C ASN A 110 23.50 1.60 -5.49
N GLU A 111 23.72 2.40 -6.53
CA GLU A 111 22.93 2.36 -7.74
C GLU A 111 23.07 1.01 -8.45
N THR A 112 21.97 0.45 -8.85
CA THR A 112 21.90 -0.78 -9.63
C THR A 112 20.86 -0.64 -10.74
N LYS A 113 20.65 -1.68 -11.54
CA LYS A 113 19.67 -1.65 -12.64
C LYS A 113 18.23 -1.49 -12.19
N ASP A 114 17.92 -1.88 -10.95
CA ASP A 114 16.55 -1.92 -10.41
C ASP A 114 16.36 -1.03 -9.18
N PHE A 115 17.41 -0.36 -8.72
CA PHE A 115 17.35 0.48 -7.53
C PHE A 115 18.30 1.68 -7.63
N GLU A 116 17.78 2.86 -7.36
CA GLU A 116 18.53 4.12 -7.24
C GLU A 116 18.06 4.86 -5.98
N PHE A 117 19.00 5.44 -5.24
CA PHE A 117 18.72 6.29 -4.09
C PHE A 117 19.23 7.70 -4.34
N ILE A 118 18.34 8.68 -4.31
CA ILE A 118 18.66 10.09 -4.55
C ILE A 118 18.35 10.87 -3.27
N GLU A 119 19.37 11.44 -2.65
CA GLU A 119 19.23 12.23 -1.43
C GLU A 119 19.08 13.71 -1.77
N LEU A 120 17.93 14.29 -1.42
CA LEU A 120 17.59 15.69 -1.60
C LEU A 120 16.92 16.23 -0.33
N TYR A 121 17.14 17.51 -0.04
CA TYR A 121 16.69 18.12 1.23
C TYR A 121 15.62 19.21 1.05
N ASN A 122 15.35 19.64 -0.18
CA ASN A 122 14.40 20.70 -0.51
C ASN A 122 13.21 20.12 -1.25
N ASN A 123 11.99 20.47 -0.84
CA ASN A 123 10.76 19.94 -1.45
C ASN A 123 10.63 20.30 -2.94
N ASP A 124 11.09 21.48 -3.35
CA ASP A 124 11.04 21.88 -4.76
C ASP A 124 12.03 21.05 -5.59
N GLU A 125 13.25 20.84 -5.09
CA GLU A 125 14.25 19.98 -5.74
C GLU A 125 13.77 18.53 -5.85
N ILE A 126 13.15 17.99 -4.80
CA ILE A 126 12.56 16.64 -4.81
C ILE A 126 11.46 16.55 -5.86
N SER A 127 10.57 17.54 -5.89
CA SER A 127 9.47 17.58 -6.86
C SER A 127 9.96 17.68 -8.30
N ASP A 128 10.95 18.54 -8.55
CA ASP A 128 11.54 18.74 -9.88
C ASP A 128 12.24 17.45 -10.33
N LYS A 129 12.96 16.78 -9.41
CA LYS A 129 13.63 15.51 -9.71
C LYS A 129 12.63 14.39 -10.03
N ILE A 130 11.51 14.32 -9.32
CA ILE A 130 10.43 13.37 -9.62
C ILE A 130 9.87 13.62 -11.02
N CYS A 131 9.62 14.89 -11.38
CA CYS A 131 9.15 15.25 -12.71
C CYS A 131 10.17 14.93 -13.81
N GLU A 132 11.46 15.17 -13.57
CA GLU A 132 12.55 14.83 -14.49
C GLU A 132 12.61 13.32 -14.75
N ILE A 133 12.58 12.51 -13.68
CA ILE A 133 12.60 11.04 -13.81
C ILE A 133 11.37 10.56 -14.56
N TYR A 134 10.19 11.09 -14.21
CA TYR A 134 8.94 10.73 -14.88
C TYR A 134 8.97 11.04 -16.39
N ASP A 135 9.42 12.25 -16.75
CA ASP A 135 9.56 12.68 -18.14
C ASP A 135 10.56 11.80 -18.91
N GLY A 136 11.69 11.48 -18.28
CA GLY A 136 12.68 10.58 -18.84
C GLY A 136 12.11 9.20 -19.15
N LEU A 137 11.35 8.61 -18.21
CA LEU A 137 10.69 7.31 -18.42
C LEU A 137 9.67 7.35 -19.56
N ILE A 138 8.90 8.43 -19.68
CA ILE A 138 7.96 8.62 -20.80
C ILE A 138 8.70 8.72 -22.13
N LEU A 139 9.81 9.47 -22.19
CA LEU A 139 10.63 9.59 -23.40
C LEU A 139 11.28 8.26 -23.80
N ASP A 140 11.61 7.42 -22.83
CA ASP A 140 12.11 6.05 -23.05
C ASP A 140 11.01 5.05 -23.45
N GLY A 141 9.74 5.51 -23.54
CA GLY A 141 8.62 4.72 -24.02
C GLY A 141 7.91 3.90 -22.93
N VAL A 142 8.18 4.17 -21.64
CA VAL A 142 7.45 3.53 -20.54
C VAL A 142 6.03 4.09 -20.49
N SER A 143 5.03 3.21 -20.42
CA SER A 143 3.63 3.63 -20.31
C SER A 143 3.38 4.36 -18.99
N PRO A 144 2.61 5.48 -18.99
CA PRO A 144 2.18 6.13 -17.75
C PRO A 144 1.46 5.19 -16.77
N LEU A 145 0.83 4.13 -17.26
CA LEU A 145 0.15 3.13 -16.44
C LEU A 145 1.12 2.18 -15.70
N ASP A 146 2.36 2.13 -16.15
CA ASP A 146 3.41 1.29 -15.55
C ASP A 146 4.31 2.08 -14.57
N ILE A 147 4.03 3.39 -14.41
CA ILE A 147 4.77 4.28 -13.50
C ILE A 147 3.89 4.59 -12.29
N GLN A 148 4.40 4.31 -11.09
CA GLN A 148 3.72 4.65 -9.85
C GLN A 148 4.62 5.48 -8.93
N ILE A 149 4.09 6.60 -8.44
CA ILE A 149 4.75 7.46 -7.46
C ILE A 149 4.08 7.29 -6.11
N LEU A 150 4.86 6.95 -5.10
CA LEU A 150 4.39 6.82 -3.73
C LEU A 150 4.87 8.00 -2.91
N SER A 151 3.98 8.61 -2.14
CA SER A 151 4.31 9.69 -1.21
C SER A 151 3.77 9.37 0.19
N PRO A 152 4.57 9.55 1.25
CA PRO A 152 4.10 9.40 2.62
C PRO A 152 3.27 10.60 3.09
N VAL A 153 3.20 11.68 2.29
CA VAL A 153 2.55 12.94 2.65
C VAL A 153 1.15 13.00 2.03
N ARG A 154 0.13 13.25 2.86
CA ARG A 154 -1.26 13.37 2.37
C ARG A 154 -1.60 14.79 1.89
N GLU A 155 -1.06 15.80 2.54
CA GLU A 155 -1.35 17.22 2.29
C GLU A 155 -0.06 18.01 2.16
N LYS A 156 -0.12 19.23 1.57
CA LYS A 156 1.00 20.15 1.30
C LYS A 156 1.91 19.69 0.16
N ALA A 157 3.13 20.24 0.15
CA ALA A 157 4.16 19.92 -0.83
C ALA A 157 4.49 18.43 -0.83
N LEU A 158 4.73 17.87 -2.00
CA LEU A 158 5.00 16.44 -2.24
C LEU A 158 3.83 15.50 -1.93
N SER A 159 2.64 16.02 -1.66
CA SER A 159 1.44 15.18 -1.56
C SER A 159 1.07 14.57 -2.93
N CYS A 160 0.27 13.50 -2.90
CA CYS A 160 -0.24 12.93 -4.16
C CYS A 160 -0.96 13.97 -5.03
N ALA A 161 -1.71 14.91 -4.42
CA ALA A 161 -2.40 15.97 -5.17
C ALA A 161 -1.41 16.96 -5.81
N ASP A 162 -0.38 17.38 -5.08
CA ASP A 162 0.66 18.29 -5.54
C ASP A 162 1.48 17.66 -6.68
N LEU A 163 1.99 16.45 -6.49
CA LEU A 163 2.76 15.73 -7.49
C LEU A 163 1.93 15.43 -8.74
N ASN A 164 0.67 15.02 -8.58
CA ASN A 164 -0.22 14.81 -9.72
C ASN A 164 -0.47 16.10 -10.53
N ALA A 165 -0.59 17.26 -9.85
CA ALA A 165 -0.77 18.53 -10.56
C ALA A 165 0.45 18.87 -11.44
N LYS A 166 1.66 18.52 -10.98
CA LYS A 166 2.91 18.77 -11.71
C LYS A 166 3.16 17.75 -12.84
N ILE A 167 2.77 16.50 -12.65
CA ILE A 167 3.01 15.42 -13.60
C ILE A 167 1.97 15.35 -14.72
N ARG A 168 0.71 15.72 -14.44
CA ARG A 168 -0.36 15.69 -15.45
C ARG A 168 -0.02 16.38 -16.78
N PRO A 169 0.62 17.55 -16.81
CA PRO A 169 1.04 18.18 -18.06
C PRO A 169 2.07 17.36 -18.85
N ILE A 170 2.93 16.61 -18.15
CA ILE A 170 3.94 15.74 -18.75
C ILE A 170 3.28 14.48 -19.32
N ALA A 171 2.41 13.87 -18.53
CA ALA A 171 1.72 12.62 -18.89
C ALA A 171 0.71 12.78 -20.03
N ASN A 172 0.13 13.98 -20.20
CA ASN A 172 -0.93 14.25 -21.17
C ASN A 172 -0.69 15.57 -21.87
N LEU A 173 -0.16 15.50 -23.10
CA LEU A 173 0.12 16.67 -23.94
C LEU A 173 -1.14 17.51 -24.28
N ASN A 174 -2.34 16.96 -24.10
CA ASN A 174 -3.63 17.63 -24.30
C ASN A 174 -4.27 18.09 -22.98
N TYR A 175 -3.52 18.06 -21.87
CA TYR A 175 -4.04 18.47 -20.57
C TYR A 175 -4.31 19.99 -20.56
N THR A 176 -5.58 20.36 -20.29
CA THR A 176 -5.96 21.70 -19.93
C THR A 176 -6.39 21.71 -18.46
N PRO A 177 -5.95 22.68 -17.64
CA PRO A 177 -6.22 22.72 -16.20
C PRO A 177 -7.70 22.67 -15.80
N ASP A 178 -8.59 23.08 -16.73
CA ASP A 178 -10.04 23.12 -16.51
C ASP A 178 -10.77 21.81 -16.83
N THR A 179 -10.06 20.79 -17.31
CA THR A 179 -10.68 19.48 -17.60
C THR A 179 -10.89 18.73 -16.30
N LYS A 180 -12.04 18.92 -15.65
CA LYS A 180 -12.48 18.05 -14.56
C LYS A 180 -12.60 16.62 -15.11
N LEU A 181 -11.88 15.69 -14.54
CA LEU A 181 -12.09 14.27 -14.76
C LEU A 181 -13.57 13.96 -14.44
N LYS A 182 -14.31 13.51 -15.46
CA LYS A 182 -15.64 12.94 -15.27
C LYS A 182 -15.53 11.51 -14.80
#